data_e962f96fbdfc55fa6e6658ef932d66d3
#
_entry.id   e962f96fbdfc55fa6e6658ef932d66d3
#
_cell.length_a   1.000
_cell.length_b   1.000
_cell.length_c   1.000
_cell.angle_alpha   90.00
_cell.angle_beta   90.00
_cell.angle_gamma   90.00
#
_symmetry.space_group_name_H-M   'P 1'
#
loop_
_entity.id
_entity.type
_entity.pdbx_description
1 polymer ?
#
loop_
_entity_poly.entity_id
_entity_poly.type
_entity_poly.pdbx_seq_one_letter_code
_entity_poly.pdbx_strand_id
1 'polypeptide(L)'
;FQVINGVQYYFDELDYTMLIGDKIVDGKLIIADENGSVTITTILAEGWSCYGGEYYYYVDGEPYSGWVGEYFVDNGCMQREKVIGAEGEKHFFVDGYGVRQKNRWVNGGSSYAKEDGTLAENEWLEIDGKKYYFEGINKDTGLVYQEGGAADLFDADGIYIGSSNDMKLGWNLINGE
;
A
#
# COMPACT_ATOMS: atom_id res chain seq x y z
N PHE A 1 -17.16 20.06 -21.17
CA PHE A 1 -17.36 19.87 -22.63
C PHE A 1 -17.60 21.20 -23.30
N GLN A 2 -17.05 21.40 -24.52
CA GLN A 2 -17.30 22.54 -25.37
C GLN A 2 -17.58 22.07 -26.79
N VAL A 3 -18.48 22.79 -27.51
CA VAL A 3 -18.75 22.54 -28.93
C VAL A 3 -18.15 23.69 -29.75
N ILE A 4 -17.20 23.35 -30.60
CA ILE A 4 -16.51 24.31 -31.48
C ILE A 4 -16.74 23.86 -32.92
N ASN A 5 -17.37 24.71 -33.74
CA ASN A 5 -17.72 24.41 -35.12
C ASN A 5 -18.51 23.08 -35.32
N GLY A 6 -19.38 22.75 -34.36
CA GLY A 6 -20.18 21.52 -34.40
C GLY A 6 -19.46 20.24 -33.94
N VAL A 7 -18.20 20.34 -33.55
CA VAL A 7 -17.42 19.25 -32.97
C VAL A 7 -17.33 19.42 -31.45
N GLN A 8 -17.54 18.32 -30.70
CA GLN A 8 -17.47 18.33 -29.25
C GLN A 8 -16.05 18.05 -28.80
N TYR A 9 -15.60 18.80 -27.79
CA TYR A 9 -14.30 18.65 -27.12
C TYR A 9 -14.51 18.56 -25.61
N TYR A 10 -13.64 17.85 -24.93
CA TYR A 10 -13.53 17.87 -23.47
C TYR A 10 -12.24 18.57 -23.05
N PHE A 11 -12.35 19.51 -22.12
CA PHE A 11 -11.23 20.18 -21.48
C PHE A 11 -11.23 19.82 -20.01
N ASP A 12 -10.05 19.49 -19.47
CA ASP A 12 -9.89 19.27 -18.04
C ASP A 12 -10.28 20.53 -17.26
N GLU A 13 -10.96 20.36 -16.13
CA GLU A 13 -11.45 21.50 -15.34
C GLU A 13 -10.35 22.16 -14.50
N LEU A 14 -9.23 21.45 -14.26
CA LEU A 14 -8.13 21.92 -13.43
C LEU A 14 -7.08 22.70 -14.24
N ASP A 15 -6.68 22.17 -15.39
CA ASP A 15 -5.58 22.71 -16.18
C ASP A 15 -6.00 23.20 -17.58
N TYR A 16 -7.28 23.02 -17.92
CA TYR A 16 -7.88 23.39 -19.21
C TYR A 16 -7.24 22.73 -20.43
N THR A 17 -6.52 21.61 -20.22
CA THR A 17 -5.97 20.84 -21.34
C THR A 17 -7.07 20.11 -22.09
N MET A 18 -6.95 20.09 -23.43
CA MET A 18 -7.85 19.33 -24.29
C MET A 18 -7.56 17.84 -24.19
N LEU A 19 -8.58 17.02 -23.96
CA LEU A 19 -8.46 15.58 -23.95
C LEU A 19 -8.06 15.04 -25.33
N ILE A 20 -7.01 14.21 -25.35
CA ILE A 20 -6.63 13.32 -26.44
C ILE A 20 -6.52 11.92 -25.85
N GLY A 21 -7.14 10.91 -26.47
CA GLY A 21 -7.24 9.57 -25.91
C GLY A 21 -8.54 9.36 -25.13
N ASP A 22 -8.49 8.60 -24.05
CA ASP A 22 -9.67 8.24 -23.28
C ASP A 22 -9.61 8.75 -21.82
N LYS A 23 -10.77 9.07 -21.29
CA LYS A 23 -10.97 9.50 -19.89
C LYS A 23 -12.35 9.07 -19.40
N ILE A 24 -12.42 8.70 -18.12
CA ILE A 24 -13.71 8.49 -17.45
C ILE A 24 -14.13 9.80 -16.78
N VAL A 25 -15.33 10.26 -17.13
CA VAL A 25 -15.96 11.46 -16.56
C VAL A 25 -17.38 11.09 -16.14
N ASP A 26 -17.73 11.29 -14.88
CA ASP A 26 -19.03 10.93 -14.31
C ASP A 26 -19.45 9.49 -14.65
N GLY A 27 -18.53 8.53 -14.48
CA GLY A 27 -18.74 7.11 -14.75
C GLY A 27 -18.92 6.73 -16.24
N LYS A 28 -18.70 7.66 -17.16
CA LYS A 28 -18.80 7.44 -18.61
C LYS A 28 -17.43 7.49 -19.27
N LEU A 29 -17.16 6.53 -20.13
CA LEU A 29 -15.97 6.53 -20.94
C LEU A 29 -16.11 7.57 -22.07
N ILE A 30 -15.22 8.56 -22.09
CA ILE A 30 -15.06 9.56 -23.14
C ILE A 30 -13.83 9.20 -23.93
N ILE A 31 -13.98 9.12 -25.25
CA ILE A 31 -12.90 8.85 -26.19
C ILE A 31 -12.77 10.10 -27.08
N ALA A 32 -11.56 10.67 -27.13
CA ALA A 32 -11.22 11.76 -28.04
C ALA A 32 -10.15 11.28 -29.03
N ASP A 33 -10.30 11.65 -30.29
CA ASP A 33 -9.32 11.36 -31.32
C ASP A 33 -8.06 12.24 -31.19
N GLU A 34 -7.10 12.06 -32.10
CA GLU A 34 -5.86 12.83 -32.13
C GLU A 34 -6.05 14.34 -32.30
N ASN A 35 -7.21 14.79 -32.74
CA ASN A 35 -7.60 16.19 -32.87
C ASN A 35 -8.48 16.67 -31.71
N GLY A 36 -8.70 15.83 -30.70
CA GLY A 36 -9.53 16.12 -29.54
C GLY A 36 -11.04 16.02 -29.78
N SER A 37 -11.48 15.51 -30.95
CA SER A 37 -12.89 15.32 -31.25
C SER A 37 -13.46 14.16 -30.42
N VAL A 38 -14.49 14.44 -29.61
CA VAL A 38 -15.01 13.54 -28.60
C VAL A 38 -16.16 12.70 -29.13
N THR A 39 -16.08 11.39 -28.92
CA THR A 39 -17.20 10.48 -28.99
C THR A 39 -17.65 10.16 -27.55
N ILE A 40 -18.85 10.58 -27.16
CA ILE A 40 -19.42 10.18 -25.87
C ILE A 40 -20.05 8.81 -26.06
N THR A 41 -19.54 7.84 -25.27
CA THR A 41 -20.17 6.53 -25.18
C THR A 41 -21.13 6.51 -23.99
N THR A 42 -22.26 5.80 -24.13
CA THR A 42 -23.15 5.50 -23.01
C THR A 42 -22.67 4.27 -22.22
N ILE A 43 -21.48 3.77 -22.53
CA ILE A 43 -20.90 2.61 -21.84
C ILE A 43 -20.42 3.08 -20.48
N LEU A 44 -20.96 2.47 -19.43
CA LEU A 44 -20.44 2.64 -18.07
C LEU A 44 -19.02 2.09 -18.02
N ALA A 45 -18.17 2.78 -17.27
CA ALA A 45 -16.82 2.29 -17.02
C ALA A 45 -16.88 0.97 -16.25
N GLU A 46 -16.15 -0.03 -16.74
CA GLU A 46 -16.10 -1.35 -16.14
C GLU A 46 -14.66 -1.89 -16.16
N GLY A 47 -14.20 -2.38 -15.01
CA GLY A 47 -12.85 -2.91 -14.88
C GLY A 47 -11.76 -1.84 -14.84
N TRP A 48 -10.55 -2.24 -15.27
CA TRP A 48 -9.37 -1.38 -15.22
C TRP A 48 -9.33 -0.36 -16.35
N SER A 49 -8.95 0.87 -15.98
CA SER A 49 -8.65 1.97 -16.89
C SER A 49 -7.33 2.63 -16.49
N CYS A 50 -6.62 3.23 -17.45
CA CYS A 50 -5.38 3.98 -17.18
C CYS A 50 -5.52 5.39 -17.74
N TYR A 51 -5.30 6.39 -16.89
CA TYR A 51 -5.30 7.78 -17.28
C TYR A 51 -4.20 8.56 -16.55
N GLY A 52 -3.43 9.36 -17.27
CA GLY A 52 -2.35 10.17 -16.70
C GLY A 52 -1.24 9.34 -16.01
N GLY A 53 -1.09 8.06 -16.37
CA GLY A 53 -0.15 7.13 -15.73
C GLY A 53 -0.67 6.48 -14.44
N GLU A 54 -1.88 6.81 -14.01
CA GLU A 54 -2.56 6.18 -12.88
C GLU A 54 -3.56 5.13 -13.36
N TYR A 55 -3.76 4.09 -12.54
CA TYR A 55 -4.72 3.02 -12.81
C TYR A 55 -5.95 3.19 -11.94
N TYR A 56 -7.11 3.00 -12.55
CA TYR A 56 -8.42 3.09 -11.92
C TYR A 56 -9.22 1.84 -12.16
N TYR A 57 -10.11 1.51 -11.22
CA TYR A 57 -11.01 0.37 -11.35
C TYR A 57 -12.45 0.79 -11.07
N TYR A 58 -13.36 0.38 -11.95
CA TYR A 58 -14.79 0.73 -11.91
C TYR A 58 -15.66 -0.52 -11.94
N VAL A 59 -16.80 -0.41 -11.29
CA VAL A 59 -17.88 -1.39 -11.35
C VAL A 59 -19.18 -0.62 -11.65
N ASP A 60 -19.88 -0.99 -12.72
CA ASP A 60 -21.13 -0.32 -13.17
C ASP A 60 -20.98 1.22 -13.31
N GLY A 61 -19.83 1.69 -13.72
CA GLY A 61 -19.53 3.12 -13.87
C GLY A 61 -19.13 3.85 -12.61
N GLU A 62 -19.20 3.20 -11.44
CA GLU A 62 -18.82 3.79 -10.16
C GLU A 62 -17.39 3.41 -9.76
N PRO A 63 -16.62 4.35 -9.16
CA PRO A 63 -15.30 4.05 -8.61
C PRO A 63 -15.39 2.98 -7.53
N TYR A 64 -14.62 1.90 -7.68
CA TYR A 64 -14.59 0.81 -6.70
C TYR A 64 -13.59 1.10 -5.57
N SER A 65 -13.88 0.64 -4.35
CA SER A 65 -12.91 0.60 -3.25
C SER A 65 -12.81 -0.82 -2.69
N GLY A 66 -11.59 -1.35 -2.61
CA GLY A 66 -11.32 -2.70 -2.13
C GLY A 66 -10.22 -3.43 -2.90
N TRP A 67 -10.11 -4.74 -2.68
CA TRP A 67 -9.13 -5.59 -3.35
C TRP A 67 -9.64 -6.06 -4.73
N VAL A 68 -8.80 -5.90 -5.73
CA VAL A 68 -8.98 -6.44 -7.08
C VAL A 68 -7.79 -7.34 -7.38
N GLY A 69 -7.93 -8.63 -7.07
CA GLY A 69 -6.80 -9.56 -7.08
C GLY A 69 -5.74 -9.17 -6.05
N GLU A 70 -4.53 -8.90 -6.51
CA GLU A 70 -3.42 -8.47 -5.64
C GLU A 70 -3.27 -6.93 -5.54
N TYR A 71 -4.19 -6.16 -6.13
CA TYR A 71 -4.18 -4.71 -6.12
C TYR A 71 -5.26 -4.16 -5.19
N PHE A 72 -4.93 -3.11 -4.45
CA PHE A 72 -5.93 -2.38 -3.67
C PHE A 72 -6.26 -1.05 -4.34
N VAL A 73 -7.52 -0.77 -4.50
CA VAL A 73 -8.04 0.50 -5.02
C VAL A 73 -8.84 1.22 -3.94
N ASP A 74 -8.74 2.53 -3.93
CA ASP A 74 -9.50 3.39 -3.04
C ASP A 74 -10.12 4.53 -3.84
N ASN A 75 -11.43 4.63 -3.81
CA ASN A 75 -12.22 5.52 -4.64
C ASN A 75 -11.80 5.43 -6.13
N GLY A 76 -11.72 4.20 -6.61
CA GLY A 76 -11.29 3.87 -7.95
C GLY A 76 -9.78 3.84 -8.18
N CYS A 77 -8.98 4.61 -7.45
CA CYS A 77 -7.56 4.77 -7.71
C CYS A 77 -6.71 3.64 -7.08
N MET A 78 -5.82 3.03 -7.88
CA MET A 78 -4.90 1.99 -7.40
C MET A 78 -3.89 2.57 -6.41
N GLN A 79 -3.80 1.96 -5.22
CA GLN A 79 -2.86 2.36 -4.18
C GLN A 79 -1.48 1.75 -4.42
N ARG A 80 -0.42 2.51 -4.10
CA ARG A 80 0.98 2.10 -4.30
C ARG A 80 1.84 2.49 -3.10
N GLU A 81 2.89 1.68 -2.85
CA GLU A 81 3.91 1.91 -1.81
C GLU A 81 3.29 2.33 -0.46
N LYS A 82 2.31 1.56 0.00
CA LYS A 82 1.46 1.93 1.13
C LYS A 82 1.04 0.72 1.96
N VAL A 83 0.88 0.95 3.25
CA VAL A 83 0.17 0.03 4.15
C VAL A 83 -1.34 0.23 3.95
N ILE A 84 -2.03 -0.88 3.76
CA ILE A 84 -3.48 -0.95 3.60
C ILE A 84 -4.07 -1.65 4.82
N GLY A 85 -5.09 -1.09 5.42
CA GLY A 85 -5.81 -1.58 6.60
C GLY A 85 -6.25 -0.42 7.48
N ALA A 86 -7.38 -0.55 8.16
CA ALA A 86 -7.85 0.38 9.18
C ALA A 86 -7.48 -0.14 10.57
N GLU A 87 -7.58 0.72 11.58
CA GLU A 87 -7.37 0.34 12.98
C GLU A 87 -8.28 -0.83 13.38
N GLY A 88 -7.68 -1.89 13.95
CA GLY A 88 -8.38 -3.12 14.33
C GLY A 88 -8.62 -4.12 13.19
N GLU A 89 -8.18 -3.81 11.98
CA GLU A 89 -8.21 -4.72 10.84
C GLU A 89 -6.82 -5.29 10.55
N LYS A 90 -6.77 -6.31 9.66
CA LYS A 90 -5.50 -6.83 9.17
C LYS A 90 -4.83 -5.83 8.24
N HIS A 91 -3.52 -5.63 8.42
CA HIS A 91 -2.73 -4.77 7.57
C HIS A 91 -2.01 -5.55 6.47
N PHE A 92 -1.85 -4.89 5.32
CA PHE A 92 -1.16 -5.40 4.13
C PHE A 92 -0.22 -4.33 3.59
N PHE A 93 0.76 -4.70 2.78
CA PHE A 93 1.59 -3.74 2.07
C PHE A 93 1.50 -3.96 0.56
N VAL A 94 1.27 -2.87 -0.18
CA VAL A 94 1.37 -2.84 -1.64
C VAL A 94 2.62 -2.08 -2.04
N ASP A 95 3.35 -2.62 -3.02
CA ASP A 95 4.60 -2.00 -3.50
C ASP A 95 4.37 -0.83 -4.46
N GLY A 96 5.44 -0.28 -5.04
CA GLY A 96 5.38 0.81 -6.00
C GLY A 96 4.66 0.47 -7.31
N TYR A 97 4.39 -0.81 -7.57
CA TYR A 97 3.56 -1.28 -8.70
C TYR A 97 2.11 -1.56 -8.27
N GLY A 98 1.78 -1.35 -6.99
CA GLY A 98 0.47 -1.60 -6.42
C GLY A 98 0.21 -3.06 -6.05
N VAL A 99 1.21 -3.94 -6.15
CA VAL A 99 1.07 -5.38 -5.90
C VAL A 99 1.21 -5.67 -4.41
N ARG A 100 0.24 -6.42 -3.84
CA ARG A 100 0.30 -6.90 -2.46
C ARG A 100 1.51 -7.79 -2.25
N GLN A 101 2.30 -7.45 -1.26
CA GLN A 101 3.53 -8.16 -0.92
C GLN A 101 3.26 -9.35 0.02
N LYS A 102 4.08 -10.40 -0.12
CA LYS A 102 3.99 -11.63 0.65
C LYS A 102 5.40 -12.18 0.94
N ASN A 103 5.53 -12.80 2.11
CA ASN A 103 6.70 -13.55 2.52
C ASN A 103 8.02 -12.79 2.36
N ARG A 104 8.03 -11.52 2.77
CA ARG A 104 9.21 -10.64 2.67
C ARG A 104 9.17 -9.41 3.55
N TRP A 105 10.34 -8.83 3.78
CA TRP A 105 10.49 -7.52 4.39
C TRP A 105 9.94 -6.43 3.46
N VAL A 106 9.18 -5.49 4.03
CA VAL A 106 8.52 -4.37 3.34
C VAL A 106 8.67 -3.08 4.14
N ASN A 107 8.13 -1.98 3.63
CA ASN A 107 8.10 -0.68 4.32
C ASN A 107 9.51 -0.26 4.80
N GLY A 108 10.50 -0.30 3.88
CA GLY A 108 11.89 0.02 4.20
C GLY A 108 12.58 -0.97 5.15
N GLY A 109 12.03 -2.19 5.30
CA GLY A 109 12.55 -3.23 6.18
C GLY A 109 12.07 -3.12 7.64
N SER A 110 11.08 -2.25 7.92
CA SER A 110 10.49 -2.13 9.26
C SER A 110 9.36 -3.14 9.52
N SER A 111 8.70 -3.62 8.48
CA SER A 111 7.56 -4.53 8.58
C SER A 111 7.81 -5.82 7.78
N TYR A 112 7.14 -6.90 8.13
CA TYR A 112 7.23 -8.18 7.43
C TYR A 112 5.86 -8.63 6.94
N ALA A 113 5.74 -8.83 5.62
CA ALA A 113 4.56 -9.42 5.00
C ALA A 113 4.65 -10.94 5.07
N LYS A 114 3.68 -11.57 5.74
CA LYS A 114 3.61 -13.03 5.91
C LYS A 114 3.18 -13.73 4.61
N GLU A 115 3.12 -15.05 4.62
CA GLU A 115 2.74 -15.87 3.45
C GLU A 115 1.33 -15.55 2.94
N ASP A 116 0.39 -15.27 3.84
CA ASP A 116 -0.98 -14.86 3.49
C ASP A 116 -1.09 -13.40 3.03
N GLY A 117 0.01 -12.65 3.06
CA GLY A 117 0.11 -11.24 2.70
C GLY A 117 -0.22 -10.28 3.84
N THR A 118 -0.67 -10.75 5.00
CA THR A 118 -0.86 -9.87 6.16
C THR A 118 0.49 -9.44 6.73
N LEU A 119 0.58 -8.24 7.27
CA LEU A 119 1.76 -7.82 8.02
C LEU A 119 1.81 -8.57 9.37
N ALA A 120 3.03 -8.85 9.84
CA ALA A 120 3.24 -9.25 11.21
C ALA A 120 2.83 -8.09 12.13
N GLU A 121 2.04 -8.36 13.16
CA GLU A 121 1.48 -7.34 14.03
C GLU A 121 1.28 -7.87 15.44
N ASN A 122 1.89 -7.20 16.42
CA ASN A 122 1.84 -7.54 17.85
C ASN A 122 2.21 -9.02 18.11
N GLU A 123 3.21 -9.53 17.40
CA GLU A 123 3.58 -10.95 17.46
C GLU A 123 5.09 -11.17 17.33
N TRP A 124 5.54 -12.34 17.83
CA TRP A 124 6.88 -12.86 17.60
C TRP A 124 6.91 -13.64 16.28
N LEU A 125 7.96 -13.41 15.48
CA LEU A 125 8.26 -14.22 14.30
C LEU A 125 9.71 -14.66 14.27
N GLU A 126 9.93 -15.87 13.75
CA GLU A 126 11.25 -16.34 13.35
C GLU A 126 11.37 -16.25 11.83
N ILE A 127 12.30 -15.43 11.35
CA ILE A 127 12.55 -15.17 9.94
C ILE A 127 14.02 -15.46 9.67
N ASP A 128 14.30 -16.41 8.77
CA ASP A 128 15.67 -16.86 8.43
C ASP A 128 16.51 -17.24 9.66
N GLY A 129 15.88 -17.93 10.65
CA GLY A 129 16.52 -18.38 11.88
C GLY A 129 16.83 -17.28 12.90
N LYS A 130 16.30 -16.07 12.69
CA LYS A 130 16.42 -14.92 13.58
C LYS A 130 15.05 -14.56 14.16
N LYS A 131 15.02 -14.20 15.43
CA LYS A 131 13.78 -13.91 16.15
C LYS A 131 13.53 -12.42 16.24
N TYR A 132 12.32 -12.00 15.87
CA TYR A 132 11.85 -10.61 15.87
C TYR A 132 10.55 -10.49 16.65
N TYR A 133 10.31 -9.31 17.23
CA TYR A 133 9.00 -8.92 17.72
C TYR A 133 8.50 -7.70 16.94
N PHE A 134 7.22 -7.67 16.66
CA PHE A 134 6.56 -6.56 16.00
C PHE A 134 5.59 -5.92 16.97
N GLU A 135 5.84 -4.63 17.32
CA GLU A 135 4.87 -3.80 18.03
C GLU A 135 4.06 -3.01 16.99
N GLY A 136 2.73 -3.21 16.98
CA GLY A 136 1.97 -2.87 15.80
C GLY A 136 2.54 -3.61 14.59
N ILE A 137 2.73 -2.93 13.48
CA ILE A 137 3.25 -3.51 12.23
C ILE A 137 4.77 -3.36 12.05
N ASN A 138 5.47 -2.75 13.01
CA ASN A 138 6.91 -2.49 12.92
C ASN A 138 7.71 -3.41 13.84
N LYS A 139 8.87 -3.86 13.37
CA LYS A 139 9.80 -4.61 14.20
C LYS A 139 10.39 -3.73 15.30
N ASP A 140 10.55 -4.30 16.48
CA ASP A 140 11.23 -3.65 17.60
C ASP A 140 12.74 -3.60 17.42
N THR A 141 13.33 -2.55 17.97
CA THR A 141 14.78 -2.37 18.04
C THR A 141 15.16 -1.81 19.40
N GLY A 142 16.39 -2.11 19.87
CA GLY A 142 16.88 -1.60 21.15
C GLY A 142 16.25 -2.28 22.36
N LEU A 143 15.94 -1.53 23.40
CA LEU A 143 15.42 -2.03 24.65
C LEU A 143 13.92 -1.81 24.75
N VAL A 144 13.14 -2.87 24.79
CA VAL A 144 11.69 -2.87 24.88
C VAL A 144 11.25 -3.36 26.25
N TYR A 145 10.56 -2.52 27.01
CA TYR A 145 10.06 -2.84 28.35
C TYR A 145 8.73 -3.60 28.26
N GLN A 146 8.70 -4.76 28.96
CA GLN A 146 7.52 -5.57 29.09
C GLN A 146 6.70 -5.17 30.34
N GLU A 147 5.41 -5.49 30.34
CA GLU A 147 4.59 -5.37 31.52
C GLU A 147 5.18 -6.23 32.66
N GLY A 148 5.39 -5.62 33.84
CA GLY A 148 6.05 -6.29 34.97
C GLY A 148 7.53 -5.94 35.14
N GLY A 149 8.11 -5.07 34.28
CA GLY A 149 9.44 -4.48 34.46
C GLY A 149 10.59 -5.29 33.85
N ALA A 150 10.31 -6.41 33.19
CA ALA A 150 11.29 -7.09 32.33
C ALA A 150 11.49 -6.27 31.04
N ALA A 151 12.65 -6.41 30.40
CA ALA A 151 12.91 -5.79 29.12
C ALA A 151 13.52 -6.80 28.16
N ASP A 152 13.04 -6.79 26.94
CA ASP A 152 13.62 -7.53 25.81
C ASP A 152 14.61 -6.60 25.07
N LEU A 153 15.74 -7.16 24.66
CA LEU A 153 16.79 -6.45 23.97
C LEU A 153 16.86 -6.92 22.51
N PHE A 154 16.82 -5.95 21.60
CA PHE A 154 16.97 -6.15 20.16
C PHE A 154 18.19 -5.35 19.68
N ASP A 155 18.86 -5.87 18.66
CA ASP A 155 19.93 -5.11 18.01
C ASP A 155 19.35 -4.03 17.05
N ALA A 156 20.25 -3.30 16.37
CA ALA A 156 19.84 -2.25 15.43
C ALA A 156 19.06 -2.77 14.22
N ASP A 157 19.21 -4.05 13.90
CA ASP A 157 18.47 -4.72 12.84
C ASP A 157 17.14 -5.31 13.34
N GLY A 158 16.82 -5.16 14.65
CA GLY A 158 15.62 -5.67 15.29
C GLY A 158 15.69 -7.15 15.62
N ILE A 159 16.89 -7.76 15.64
CA ILE A 159 17.07 -9.17 16.02
C ILE A 159 17.07 -9.26 17.53
N TYR A 160 16.22 -10.14 18.08
CA TYR A 160 16.19 -10.42 19.52
C TYR A 160 17.49 -11.04 20.00
N ILE A 161 18.12 -10.44 20.99
CA ILE A 161 19.40 -10.89 21.56
C ILE A 161 19.32 -11.31 23.02
N GLY A 162 18.20 -11.12 23.70
CA GLY A 162 17.99 -11.61 25.06
C GLY A 162 16.98 -10.81 25.86
N SER A 163 16.69 -11.27 27.07
CA SER A 163 15.80 -10.59 28.02
C SER A 163 16.56 -10.22 29.29
N SER A 164 16.14 -9.14 29.97
CA SER A 164 16.69 -8.74 31.26
C SER A 164 16.50 -9.83 32.34
N ASN A 165 15.53 -10.71 32.17
CA ASN A 165 15.34 -11.87 33.06
C ASN A 165 16.42 -12.94 32.90
N ASP A 166 17.06 -13.01 31.72
CA ASP A 166 18.14 -13.95 31.41
C ASP A 166 19.51 -13.38 31.76
N MET A 167 19.59 -12.07 32.00
CA MET A 167 20.80 -11.39 32.43
C MET A 167 21.06 -11.72 33.91
N LYS A 168 22.03 -12.57 34.19
CA LYS A 168 22.52 -12.75 35.55
C LYS A 168 23.05 -11.42 36.06
N LEU A 169 22.72 -11.06 37.32
CA LEU A 169 23.29 -9.91 38.02
C LEU A 169 24.82 -9.95 37.95
N GLY A 170 25.40 -9.16 37.09
CA GLY A 170 26.82 -9.00 36.82
C GLY A 170 27.03 -8.31 35.48
N TRP A 171 28.15 -7.62 35.32
CA TRP A 171 28.55 -7.00 34.06
C TRP A 171 28.73 -8.11 33.01
N ASN A 172 27.76 -8.31 32.14
CA ASN A 172 27.95 -9.12 30.96
C ASN A 172 28.54 -8.24 29.87
N LEU A 173 29.72 -8.59 29.40
CA LEU A 173 30.38 -7.97 28.28
C LEU A 173 29.50 -8.11 27.04
N ILE A 174 28.87 -6.99 26.64
CA ILE A 174 28.23 -6.90 25.33
C ILE A 174 29.40 -6.66 24.36
N ASN A 175 29.61 -7.59 23.44
CA ASN A 175 30.66 -7.60 22.40
C ASN A 175 32.07 -8.05 22.82
N GLY A 176 32.25 -8.84 23.88
CA GLY A 176 33.52 -9.56 24.14
C GLY A 176 34.70 -8.70 24.54
N GLU A 177 34.48 -7.49 25.07
CA GLU A 177 35.46 -6.67 25.76
C GLU A 177 35.20 -6.55 27.26
#